data_f22308a2baa4a125c864f810bafa0276
#
_entry.id   f22308a2baa4a125c864f810bafa0276
#
_cell.length_a   1.000
_cell.length_b   1.000
_cell.length_c   1.000
_cell.angle_alpha   90.00
_cell.angle_beta   90.00
_cell.angle_gamma   90.00
#
_symmetry.space_group_name_H-M   'P 1'
#
loop_
_entity.id
_entity.type
_entity.pdbx_description
1 polymer ?
#
loop_
_entity_poly.entity_id
_entity_poly.type
_entity_poly.pdbx_seq_one_letter_code
_entity_poly.pdbx_strand_id
1 'polypeptide(L)'
;MTINEEQLLQARVAWGTGMIAISKAYDESGITKAKIIADGFLDDVYGFQLGPVLFKPTLSGGVQTFRPTKEGALSYFVGHNPTYPSDNGFGIKSWHEIKSETCAAFIDEDVAMWMGWVTLTDKDGHSVVVDKSWGYKKLKNKALKIVLHHSSLPYNSD
;
A
#
# COMPACT_ATOMS: atom_id res chain seq x y z
N MET A 1 -8.30 1.27 -23.85
CA MET A 1 -9.11 0.16 -23.35
C MET A 1 -9.47 0.38 -21.90
N THR A 2 -10.69 0.04 -21.54
CA THR A 2 -11.22 0.21 -20.18
C THR A 2 -10.54 -0.75 -19.21
N ILE A 3 -10.29 -0.28 -17.99
CA ILE A 3 -9.87 -1.13 -16.88
C ILE A 3 -10.95 -2.19 -16.62
N ASN A 4 -10.55 -3.40 -16.26
CA ASN A 4 -11.50 -4.47 -15.93
C ASN A 4 -11.23 -5.04 -14.52
N GLU A 5 -12.15 -5.88 -14.04
CA GLU A 5 -12.07 -6.47 -12.70
C GLU A 5 -10.80 -7.31 -12.50
N GLU A 6 -10.36 -8.03 -13.53
CA GLU A 6 -9.17 -8.85 -13.46
C GLU A 6 -7.91 -7.98 -13.26
N GLN A 7 -7.83 -6.84 -13.95
CA GLN A 7 -6.72 -5.91 -13.77
C GLN A 7 -6.71 -5.32 -12.36
N LEU A 8 -7.88 -5.01 -11.80
CA LEU A 8 -8.00 -4.54 -10.42
C LEU A 8 -7.56 -5.62 -9.42
N LEU A 9 -7.93 -6.87 -9.65
CA LEU A 9 -7.50 -7.97 -8.80
C LEU A 9 -5.97 -8.13 -8.85
N GLN A 10 -5.40 -8.12 -10.06
CA GLN A 10 -3.95 -8.23 -10.22
C GLN A 10 -3.20 -7.07 -9.55
N ALA A 11 -3.75 -5.86 -9.60
CA ALA A 11 -3.16 -4.71 -8.93
C ALA A 11 -3.15 -4.89 -7.39
N ARG A 12 -4.24 -5.42 -6.83
CA ARG A 12 -4.31 -5.71 -5.39
C ARG A 12 -3.36 -6.83 -5.00
N VAL A 13 -3.26 -7.89 -5.81
CA VAL A 13 -2.32 -8.99 -5.59
C VAL A 13 -0.88 -8.48 -5.64
N ALA A 14 -0.56 -7.59 -6.59
CA ALA A 14 0.77 -7.00 -6.69
C ALA A 14 1.13 -6.19 -5.44
N TRP A 15 0.17 -5.45 -4.88
CA TRP A 15 0.38 -4.73 -3.62
C TRP A 15 0.72 -5.70 -2.48
N GLY A 16 -0.06 -6.76 -2.34
CA GLY A 16 0.17 -7.76 -1.30
C GLY A 16 1.51 -8.49 -1.46
N THR A 17 1.81 -8.90 -2.68
CA THR A 17 3.09 -9.58 -2.98
C THR A 17 4.28 -8.67 -2.68
N GLY A 18 4.18 -7.39 -3.04
CA GLY A 18 5.24 -6.42 -2.76
C GLY A 18 5.43 -6.18 -1.27
N MET A 19 4.33 -6.09 -0.52
CA MET A 19 4.39 -5.89 0.92
C MET A 19 5.05 -7.09 1.62
N ILE A 20 4.70 -8.31 1.21
CA ILE A 20 5.32 -9.53 1.73
C ILE A 20 6.82 -9.56 1.39
N ALA A 21 7.19 -9.13 0.19
CA ALA A 21 8.60 -9.08 -0.21
C ALA A 21 9.40 -8.10 0.64
N ILE A 22 8.83 -6.95 0.99
CA ILE A 22 9.46 -5.97 1.90
C ILE A 22 9.69 -6.59 3.28
N SER A 23 8.68 -7.23 3.84
CA SER A 23 8.77 -7.90 5.14
C SER A 23 9.85 -8.98 5.13
N LYS A 24 9.85 -9.82 4.11
CA LYS A 24 10.84 -10.89 3.95
C LYS A 24 12.27 -10.35 3.84
N ALA A 25 12.46 -9.30 3.04
CA ALA A 25 13.78 -8.67 2.89
C ALA A 25 14.29 -8.13 4.22
N TYR A 26 13.42 -7.52 5.01
CA TYR A 26 13.80 -7.02 6.33
C TYR A 26 14.18 -8.16 7.28
N ASP A 27 13.36 -9.20 7.35
CA ASP A 27 13.59 -10.32 8.27
C ASP A 27 14.87 -11.09 7.92
N GLU A 28 15.18 -11.24 6.64
CA GLU A 28 16.36 -11.99 6.19
C GLU A 28 17.63 -11.15 6.11
N SER A 29 17.53 -9.87 5.79
CA SER A 29 18.69 -9.05 5.41
C SER A 29 18.72 -7.65 6.00
N GLY A 30 17.71 -7.24 6.78
CA GLY A 30 17.69 -5.97 7.48
C GLY A 30 17.20 -4.79 6.66
N ILE A 31 17.38 -3.59 7.23
CA ILE A 31 16.76 -2.35 6.73
C ILE A 31 17.27 -1.92 5.36
N THR A 32 18.56 -2.08 5.08
CA THR A 32 19.14 -1.64 3.80
C THR A 32 18.48 -2.38 2.63
N LYS A 33 18.33 -3.69 2.74
CA LYS A 33 17.68 -4.51 1.70
C LYS A 33 16.20 -4.21 1.62
N ALA A 34 15.52 -4.12 2.76
CA ALA A 34 14.09 -3.79 2.79
C ALA A 34 13.80 -2.46 2.10
N LYS A 35 14.66 -1.46 2.31
CA LYS A 35 14.52 -0.14 1.72
C LYS A 35 14.64 -0.18 0.19
N ILE A 36 15.58 -0.98 -0.34
CA ILE A 36 15.74 -1.18 -1.78
C ILE A 36 14.50 -1.82 -2.39
N ILE A 37 13.98 -2.87 -1.75
CA ILE A 37 12.77 -3.56 -2.21
C ILE A 37 11.56 -2.63 -2.15
N ALA A 38 11.41 -1.88 -1.06
CA ALA A 38 10.30 -0.94 -0.89
C ALA A 38 10.35 0.22 -1.90
N ASP A 39 11.54 0.71 -2.22
CA ASP A 39 11.72 1.76 -3.23
C ASP A 39 11.21 1.29 -4.59
N GLY A 40 11.62 0.10 -5.01
CA GLY A 40 11.14 -0.50 -6.26
C GLY A 40 9.64 -0.78 -6.25
N PHE A 41 9.12 -1.26 -5.13
CA PHE A 41 7.68 -1.48 -4.94
C PHE A 41 6.88 -0.19 -5.14
N LEU A 42 7.34 0.92 -4.58
CA LEU A 42 6.65 2.20 -4.74
C LEU A 42 6.67 2.68 -6.20
N ASP A 43 7.77 2.44 -6.92
CA ASP A 43 7.83 2.79 -8.35
C ASP A 43 6.91 1.91 -9.19
N ASP A 44 6.78 0.62 -8.85
CA ASP A 44 5.98 -0.32 -9.63
C ASP A 44 4.48 -0.17 -9.38
N VAL A 45 4.08 0.09 -8.14
CA VAL A 45 2.68 -0.01 -7.70
C VAL A 45 2.00 1.35 -7.56
N TYR A 46 2.75 2.39 -7.18
CA TYR A 46 2.20 3.72 -6.95
C TYR A 46 2.58 4.68 -8.07
N GLY A 47 1.74 5.71 -8.24
CA GLY A 47 1.89 6.69 -9.31
C GLY A 47 2.63 7.96 -8.91
N PHE A 48 3.65 7.89 -8.04
CA PHE A 48 4.41 9.08 -7.65
C PHE A 48 5.09 9.77 -8.83
N GLN A 49 5.40 9.04 -9.89
CA GLN A 49 5.96 9.61 -11.12
C GLN A 49 4.95 10.49 -11.88
N LEU A 50 3.65 10.36 -11.60
CA LEU A 50 2.60 11.18 -12.23
C LEU A 50 2.32 12.46 -11.45
N GLY A 51 2.71 12.52 -10.20
CA GLY A 51 2.44 13.63 -9.29
C GLY A 51 2.22 13.14 -7.87
N PRO A 52 1.60 13.95 -7.00
CA PRO A 52 1.26 13.49 -5.65
C PRO A 52 0.35 12.27 -5.69
N VAL A 53 0.56 11.33 -4.78
CA VAL A 53 -0.40 10.27 -4.50
C VAL A 53 -1.21 10.69 -3.28
N LEU A 54 -2.53 10.58 -3.36
CA LEU A 54 -3.42 10.93 -2.26
C LEU A 54 -3.40 9.78 -1.26
N PHE A 55 -2.38 9.77 -0.41
CA PHE A 55 -2.10 8.65 0.48
C PHE A 55 -2.31 9.04 1.94
N LYS A 56 -3.28 8.40 2.59
CA LYS A 56 -3.48 8.42 4.04
C LYS A 56 -3.26 7.01 4.55
N PRO A 57 -2.07 6.70 5.10
CA PRO A 57 -1.76 5.38 5.64
C PRO A 57 -2.65 4.98 6.82
N THR A 58 -2.67 3.68 7.13
CA THR A 58 -3.49 3.13 8.23
C THR A 58 -3.13 3.73 9.58
N LEU A 59 -1.85 3.84 9.89
CA LEU A 59 -1.36 4.18 11.24
C LEU A 59 -0.63 5.52 11.31
N SER A 60 -0.74 6.35 10.29
CA SER A 60 -0.18 7.70 10.35
C SER A 60 -1.12 8.63 11.13
N GLY A 61 -0.55 9.67 11.72
CA GLY A 61 -1.34 10.62 12.51
C GLY A 61 -0.64 11.96 12.66
N GLY A 62 -1.36 12.91 13.32
CA GLY A 62 -0.84 14.24 13.57
C GLY A 62 -0.60 15.02 12.28
N VAL A 63 0.44 15.85 12.29
CA VAL A 63 0.76 16.73 11.14
C VAL A 63 1.27 15.96 9.93
N GLN A 64 1.67 14.69 10.10
CA GLN A 64 2.16 13.83 9.01
C GLN A 64 1.17 12.73 8.65
N THR A 65 -0.11 12.96 8.85
CA THR A 65 -1.18 12.00 8.52
C THR A 65 -1.18 11.65 7.04
N PHE A 66 -0.97 12.62 6.16
CA PHE A 66 -1.00 12.42 4.71
C PHE A 66 0.42 12.30 4.16
N ARG A 67 0.61 11.40 3.22
CA ARG A 67 1.92 11.07 2.64
C ARG A 67 1.91 11.21 1.12
N PRO A 68 1.86 12.45 0.60
CA PRO A 68 1.72 12.68 -0.86
C PRO A 68 3.01 12.49 -1.64
N THR A 69 4.15 12.27 -0.97
CA THR A 69 5.45 12.10 -1.61
C THR A 69 5.95 10.67 -1.45
N LYS A 70 6.80 10.24 -2.40
CA LYS A 70 7.45 8.93 -2.33
C LYS A 70 8.27 8.77 -1.05
N GLU A 71 8.99 9.82 -0.64
CA GLU A 71 9.77 9.79 0.60
C GLU A 71 8.89 9.50 1.82
N GLY A 72 7.75 10.19 1.93
CA GLY A 72 6.83 9.98 3.05
C GLY A 72 6.21 8.59 3.05
N ALA A 73 5.90 8.05 1.87
CA ALA A 73 5.38 6.69 1.73
C ALA A 73 6.45 5.65 2.08
N LEU A 74 7.68 5.83 1.60
CA LEU A 74 8.79 4.92 1.90
C LEU A 74 9.04 4.85 3.40
N SER A 75 9.07 6.00 4.07
CA SER A 75 9.23 6.05 5.52
C SER A 75 8.10 5.30 6.24
N TYR A 76 6.86 5.46 5.79
CA TYR A 76 5.75 4.75 6.41
C TYR A 76 5.95 3.23 6.34
N PHE A 77 6.39 2.72 5.21
CA PHE A 77 6.51 1.27 5.02
C PHE A 77 7.74 0.65 5.67
N VAL A 78 8.85 1.36 5.76
CA VAL A 78 10.10 0.77 6.31
C VAL A 78 10.64 1.48 7.55
N GLY A 79 10.11 2.62 7.92
CA GLY A 79 10.61 3.41 9.05
C GLY A 79 12.02 3.92 8.84
N HIS A 80 12.75 4.12 9.92
CA HIS A 80 14.18 4.50 9.93
C HIS A 80 14.45 5.84 9.23
N ASN A 81 13.49 6.75 9.23
CA ASN A 81 13.65 8.09 8.68
C ASN A 81 13.36 9.14 9.76
N PRO A 82 14.37 9.90 10.21
CA PRO A 82 14.17 10.86 11.30
C PRO A 82 13.23 12.01 10.94
N THR A 83 12.96 12.26 9.66
CA THR A 83 11.96 13.24 9.23
C THR A 83 10.55 12.82 9.63
N TYR A 84 10.31 11.51 9.80
CA TYR A 84 9.03 10.94 10.20
C TYR A 84 9.24 10.08 11.46
N PRO A 85 9.45 10.72 12.62
CA PRO A 85 9.92 10.01 13.82
C PRO A 85 8.89 9.02 14.40
N SER A 86 7.62 9.15 14.05
CA SER A 86 6.58 8.23 14.54
C SER A 86 6.42 6.97 13.69
N ASP A 87 7.13 6.87 12.56
CA ASP A 87 7.01 5.71 11.68
C ASP A 87 7.79 4.52 12.22
N ASN A 88 7.10 3.38 12.35
CA ASN A 88 7.69 2.14 12.82
C ASN A 88 7.88 1.12 11.71
N GLY A 89 7.49 1.45 10.47
CA GLY A 89 7.62 0.56 9.34
C GLY A 89 6.47 -0.44 9.24
N PHE A 90 5.35 -0.02 8.67
CA PHE A 90 4.20 -0.91 8.49
C PHE A 90 4.54 -2.12 7.61
N GLY A 91 5.46 -1.97 6.67
CA GLY A 91 5.86 -3.04 5.74
C GLY A 91 6.88 -4.03 6.30
N ILE A 92 7.47 -3.75 7.46
CA ILE A 92 8.50 -4.62 8.07
C ILE A 92 7.98 -5.34 9.32
N LYS A 93 6.69 -5.68 9.33
CA LYS A 93 6.04 -6.40 10.42
C LYS A 93 5.89 -7.90 10.14
N SER A 94 6.79 -8.46 9.34
CA SER A 94 6.83 -9.90 9.02
C SER A 94 5.55 -10.41 8.36
N TRP A 95 4.98 -9.64 7.44
CA TRP A 95 3.78 -10.07 6.72
C TRP A 95 4.04 -11.30 5.87
N HIS A 96 3.18 -12.33 5.99
CA HIS A 96 3.27 -13.58 5.26
C HIS A 96 2.08 -13.83 4.33
N GLU A 97 0.92 -13.25 4.64
CA GLU A 97 -0.27 -13.44 3.81
C GLU A 97 -1.07 -12.15 3.80
N ILE A 98 -1.53 -11.77 2.61
CA ILE A 98 -2.37 -10.58 2.45
C ILE A 98 -3.51 -10.95 1.51
N LYS A 99 -4.74 -10.74 1.96
CA LYS A 99 -5.96 -11.04 1.21
C LYS A 99 -6.82 -9.80 1.13
N SER A 100 -7.50 -9.61 0.00
CA SER A 100 -8.46 -8.53 -0.17
C SER A 100 -9.85 -9.09 -0.40
N GLU A 101 -10.86 -8.37 0.09
CA GLU A 101 -12.27 -8.69 -0.12
C GLU A 101 -12.97 -7.43 -0.61
N THR A 102 -13.51 -7.50 -1.82
CA THR A 102 -14.13 -6.36 -2.49
C THR A 102 -15.51 -6.06 -1.92
N CYS A 103 -15.73 -4.80 -1.50
CA CYS A 103 -17.07 -4.29 -1.31
C CYS A 103 -17.65 -3.86 -2.66
N ALA A 104 -16.95 -2.95 -3.35
CA ALA A 104 -17.39 -2.43 -4.65
C ALA A 104 -16.22 -1.80 -5.39
N ALA A 105 -16.39 -1.65 -6.71
CA ALA A 105 -15.46 -0.91 -7.55
C ALA A 105 -16.24 -0.06 -8.54
N PHE A 106 -15.69 1.11 -8.86
CA PHE A 106 -16.21 2.01 -9.89
C PHE A 106 -15.14 2.14 -10.98
N ILE A 107 -15.51 1.85 -12.20
CA ILE A 107 -14.58 1.84 -13.33
C ILE A 107 -15.06 2.83 -14.39
N ASP A 108 -14.17 3.74 -14.81
CA ASP A 108 -14.41 4.69 -15.88
C ASP A 108 -13.16 4.79 -16.76
N GLU A 109 -13.14 3.99 -17.81
CA GLU A 109 -12.07 3.91 -18.80
C GLU A 109 -10.69 3.64 -18.20
N ASP A 110 -9.87 4.69 -18.01
CA ASP A 110 -8.50 4.57 -17.52
C ASP A 110 -8.34 4.94 -16.04
N VAL A 111 -9.46 5.14 -15.35
CA VAL A 111 -9.51 5.43 -13.92
C VAL A 111 -10.44 4.43 -13.25
N ALA A 112 -10.05 3.90 -12.11
CA ALA A 112 -10.92 3.03 -11.33
C ALA A 112 -10.71 3.27 -9.85
N MET A 113 -11.77 3.07 -9.07
CA MET A 113 -11.73 3.14 -7.61
C MET A 113 -12.28 1.84 -7.04
N TRP A 114 -11.62 1.37 -6.00
CA TRP A 114 -11.95 0.12 -5.33
C TRP A 114 -12.06 0.36 -3.83
N MET A 115 -13.00 -0.31 -3.19
CA MET A 115 -13.19 -0.22 -1.74
C MET A 115 -13.47 -1.61 -1.18
N GLY A 116 -12.83 -1.92 -0.04
CA GLY A 116 -13.05 -3.20 0.61
C GLY A 116 -12.14 -3.41 1.81
N TRP A 117 -12.08 -4.67 2.24
CA TRP A 117 -11.25 -5.09 3.36
C TRP A 117 -9.93 -5.66 2.87
N VAL A 118 -8.86 -5.41 3.63
CA VAL A 118 -7.57 -6.09 3.43
C VAL A 118 -7.16 -6.68 4.76
N THR A 119 -6.87 -7.98 4.74
CA THR A 119 -6.39 -8.72 5.90
C THR A 119 -4.92 -9.04 5.73
N LEU A 120 -4.09 -8.61 6.68
CA LEU A 120 -2.65 -8.88 6.69
C LEU A 120 -2.36 -9.82 7.85
N THR A 121 -1.67 -10.92 7.55
CA THR A 121 -1.32 -11.93 8.55
C THR A 121 0.20 -12.05 8.63
N ASP A 122 0.75 -11.97 9.84
CA ASP A 122 2.18 -12.05 10.06
C ASP A 122 2.68 -13.50 10.17
N LYS A 123 3.98 -13.67 10.35
CA LYS A 123 4.64 -14.99 10.43
C LYS A 123 4.13 -15.85 11.59
N ASP A 124 3.58 -15.22 12.63
CA ASP A 124 3.10 -15.93 13.83
C ASP A 124 1.59 -16.20 13.77
N GLY A 125 0.96 -15.85 12.64
CA GLY A 125 -0.48 -16.06 12.46
C GLY A 125 -1.37 -14.96 13.01
N HIS A 126 -0.80 -13.85 13.50
CA HIS A 126 -1.59 -12.71 13.95
C HIS A 126 -2.06 -11.92 12.75
N SER A 127 -3.34 -11.53 12.75
CA SER A 127 -3.95 -10.81 11.64
C SER A 127 -4.41 -9.43 12.06
N VAL A 128 -4.30 -8.47 11.12
CA VAL A 128 -4.96 -7.18 11.22
C VAL A 128 -5.86 -7.01 10.00
N VAL A 129 -7.07 -6.50 10.23
CA VAL A 129 -8.02 -6.19 9.17
C VAL A 129 -8.13 -4.68 9.08
N VAL A 130 -7.96 -4.15 7.88
CA VAL A 130 -8.07 -2.71 7.61
C VAL A 130 -9.05 -2.48 6.49
N ASP A 131 -9.72 -1.33 6.50
CA ASP A 131 -10.50 -0.90 5.34
C ASP A 131 -9.60 -0.06 4.44
N LYS A 132 -9.78 -0.23 3.13
CA LYS A 132 -9.01 0.52 2.14
C LYS A 132 -9.89 1.02 1.03
N SER A 133 -9.54 2.22 0.56
CA SER A 133 -10.00 2.74 -0.72
C SER A 133 -8.77 2.98 -1.58
N TRP A 134 -8.75 2.38 -2.77
CA TRP A 134 -7.68 2.56 -3.75
C TRP A 134 -8.23 3.20 -5.01
N GLY A 135 -7.58 4.25 -5.50
CA GLY A 135 -7.82 4.83 -6.80
C GLY A 135 -6.64 4.52 -7.73
N TYR A 136 -6.96 4.12 -8.95
CA TYR A 136 -5.98 3.70 -9.94
C TYR A 136 -6.06 4.55 -11.21
N LYS A 137 -4.91 4.81 -11.79
CA LYS A 137 -4.78 5.38 -13.13
C LYS A 137 -4.08 4.37 -14.02
N LYS A 138 -4.66 4.10 -15.18
CA LYS A 138 -4.05 3.23 -16.19
C LYS A 138 -3.13 4.07 -17.09
N LEU A 139 -1.88 3.63 -17.21
CA LEU A 139 -0.89 4.28 -18.05
C LEU A 139 -1.00 3.80 -19.49
N LYS A 140 -0.30 4.49 -20.41
CA LYS A 140 -0.26 4.11 -21.83
C LYS A 140 0.30 2.70 -22.04
N ASN A 141 1.24 2.25 -21.20
CA ASN A 141 1.78 0.89 -21.22
C ASN A 141 0.85 -0.13 -20.56
N LYS A 142 -0.38 0.27 -20.22
CA LYS A 142 -1.43 -0.55 -19.59
C LYS A 142 -1.20 -0.88 -18.12
N ALA A 143 -0.12 -0.41 -17.48
CA ALA A 143 0.08 -0.60 -16.06
C ALA A 143 -0.92 0.24 -15.26
N LEU A 144 -1.46 -0.32 -14.17
CA LEU A 144 -2.26 0.41 -13.20
C LEU A 144 -1.36 0.95 -12.10
N LYS A 145 -1.51 2.24 -11.78
CA LYS A 145 -0.77 2.88 -10.70
C LYS A 145 -1.74 3.42 -9.66
N ILE A 146 -1.45 3.19 -8.39
CA ILE A 146 -2.25 3.75 -7.29
C ILE A 146 -2.01 5.26 -7.23
N VAL A 147 -3.07 6.03 -7.31
CA VAL A 147 -3.04 7.50 -7.15
C VAL A 147 -3.84 7.96 -5.95
N LEU A 148 -4.66 7.08 -5.37
CA LEU A 148 -5.37 7.29 -4.10
C LEU A 148 -5.22 6.03 -3.26
N HIS A 149 -4.83 6.20 -1.99
CA HIS A 149 -4.77 5.09 -1.05
C HIS A 149 -5.17 5.62 0.33
N HIS A 150 -6.40 5.36 0.72
CA HIS A 150 -6.90 5.70 2.06
C HIS A 150 -7.09 4.41 2.84
N SER A 151 -6.50 4.33 4.02
CA SER A 151 -6.57 3.14 4.86
C SER A 151 -6.82 3.52 6.30
N SER A 152 -7.65 2.75 6.99
CA SER A 152 -7.91 2.95 8.40
C SER A 152 -8.21 1.62 9.10
N LEU A 153 -8.07 1.63 10.42
CA LEU A 153 -8.59 0.54 11.24
C LEU A 153 -10.11 0.66 11.28
N PRO A 154 -10.83 -0.46 11.38
CA PRO A 154 -12.27 -0.40 11.52
C PRO A 154 -12.68 0.43 12.74
N TYR A 155 -13.73 1.21 12.61
CA TYR A 155 -14.27 1.94 13.76
C TYR A 155 -14.71 0.96 14.84
N ASN A 156 -14.37 1.30 16.08
CA ASN A 156 -14.80 0.55 17.26
C ASN A 156 -15.46 1.53 18.22
N SER A 157 -16.70 1.24 18.61
CA SER A 157 -17.49 2.10 19.50
C SER A 157 -17.20 1.90 20.98
N ASP A 158 -16.35 0.95 21.37
CA ASP A 158 -16.03 0.62 22.76
C ASP A 158 -14.88 1.43 23.34
#